data_bd0ccaf515bdcbde5835496d130e4e02
#
_entry.id   bd0ccaf515bdcbde5835496d130e4e02
#
_cell.length_a   1.000
_cell.length_b   1.000
_cell.length_c   1.000
_cell.angle_alpha   90.00
_cell.angle_beta   90.00
_cell.angle_gamma   90.00
#
_symmetry.space_group_name_H-M   'P 1'
#
loop_
_entity.id
_entity.type
_entity.pdbx_description
1 polymer ?
#
loop_
_entity_poly.entity_id
_entity_poly.type
_entity_poly.pdbx_seq_one_letter_code
_entity_poly.pdbx_strand_id
1 'polypeptide(L)'
;MDSTRAVDREWRAWAARKGVDGDAVMAIAHGVRTIEVIRRVAPHLEAEAEVLELESREADHQEGVCVMPGAVALVHSIPDERWGVVTSGTRLLATARLRFCGLPVPKVLVTADDVAHGKPHPEPYLKGAERLGFKAADCLVIEDAPAGIRSGRASGMKVLGITSTYAASKLRKADGVVAGLAQIQVSRNGASKLSINVVAARADSSLVSLR
;
A
#
# COMPACT_ATOMS: atom_id res chain seq x y z
N MET A 1 4.56 0.92 -6.09
CA MET A 1 4.02 0.66 -7.45
C MET A 1 2.69 1.37 -7.59
N ASP A 2 2.32 1.80 -8.77
CA ASP A 2 0.97 2.25 -9.10
C ASP A 2 0.27 1.15 -9.92
N SER A 3 -0.87 0.68 -9.45
CA SER A 3 -1.71 -0.32 -10.11
C SER A 3 -3.15 0.17 -10.31
N THR A 4 -3.40 1.46 -10.11
CA THR A 4 -4.75 2.04 -10.12
C THR A 4 -5.52 1.70 -11.39
N ARG A 5 -4.88 1.84 -12.56
CA ARG A 5 -5.52 1.54 -13.86
C ARG A 5 -5.81 0.05 -14.05
N ALA A 6 -4.90 -0.82 -13.60
CA ALA A 6 -5.08 -2.26 -13.69
C ALA A 6 -6.23 -2.72 -12.77
N VAL A 7 -6.26 -2.21 -11.54
CA VAL A 7 -7.33 -2.47 -10.57
C VAL A 7 -8.69 -2.02 -11.12
N ASP A 8 -8.79 -0.77 -11.60
CA ASP A 8 -10.05 -0.25 -12.16
C ASP A 8 -10.55 -1.13 -13.32
N ARG A 9 -9.67 -1.50 -14.25
CA ARG A 9 -10.02 -2.35 -15.38
C ARG A 9 -10.55 -3.72 -14.94
N GLU A 10 -9.81 -4.43 -14.08
CA GLU A 10 -10.19 -5.80 -13.69
C GLU A 10 -11.44 -5.82 -12.82
N TRP A 11 -11.59 -4.85 -11.91
CA TRP A 11 -12.80 -4.74 -11.09
C TRP A 11 -14.04 -4.39 -11.92
N ARG A 12 -13.94 -3.47 -12.89
CA ARG A 12 -15.07 -3.16 -13.79
C ARG A 12 -15.42 -4.34 -14.67
N ALA A 13 -14.43 -5.08 -15.18
CA ALA A 13 -14.67 -6.29 -15.94
C ALA A 13 -15.32 -7.39 -15.09
N TRP A 14 -14.90 -7.55 -13.83
CA TRP A 14 -15.54 -8.46 -12.88
C TRP A 14 -16.98 -8.04 -12.59
N ALA A 15 -17.21 -6.78 -12.27
CA ALA A 15 -18.53 -6.25 -11.97
C ALA A 15 -19.50 -6.48 -13.13
N ALA A 16 -19.07 -6.23 -14.38
CA ALA A 16 -19.87 -6.48 -15.57
C ALA A 16 -20.24 -7.97 -15.72
N ARG A 17 -19.28 -8.89 -15.48
CA ARG A 17 -19.54 -10.35 -15.56
C ARG A 17 -20.52 -10.83 -14.47
N LYS A 18 -20.47 -10.21 -13.29
CA LYS A 18 -21.29 -10.61 -12.13
C LYS A 18 -22.59 -9.82 -11.99
N GLY A 19 -22.88 -8.88 -12.90
CA GLY A 19 -24.07 -8.04 -12.84
C GLY A 19 -24.08 -7.06 -11.65
N VAL A 20 -22.91 -6.62 -11.21
CA VAL A 20 -22.72 -5.68 -10.09
C VAL A 20 -22.42 -4.28 -10.62
N ASP A 21 -22.84 -3.24 -9.89
CA ASP A 21 -22.51 -1.86 -10.23
C ASP A 21 -21.00 -1.58 -10.04
N GLY A 22 -20.29 -1.36 -11.15
CA GLY A 22 -18.86 -1.09 -11.15
C GLY A 22 -18.47 0.20 -10.42
N ASP A 23 -19.31 1.24 -10.43
CA ASP A 23 -19.01 2.48 -9.71
C ASP A 23 -19.16 2.30 -8.19
N ALA A 24 -20.15 1.53 -7.76
CA ALA A 24 -20.28 1.14 -6.35
C ALA A 24 -19.06 0.31 -5.86
N VAL A 25 -18.53 -0.57 -6.70
CA VAL A 25 -17.30 -1.31 -6.41
C VAL A 25 -16.12 -0.35 -6.26
N MET A 26 -15.89 0.51 -7.26
CA MET A 26 -14.73 1.42 -7.28
C MET A 26 -14.74 2.44 -6.14
N ALA A 27 -15.92 2.80 -5.65
CA ALA A 27 -16.06 3.70 -4.50
C ALA A 27 -15.38 3.17 -3.21
N ILE A 28 -15.17 1.84 -3.11
CA ILE A 28 -14.66 1.20 -1.89
C ILE A 28 -13.44 0.27 -2.11
N ALA A 29 -13.09 -0.06 -3.36
CA ALA A 29 -12.10 -1.09 -3.65
C ALA A 29 -10.66 -0.69 -3.26
N HIS A 30 -10.30 0.60 -3.37
CA HIS A 30 -8.92 1.02 -3.15
C HIS A 30 -8.49 0.93 -1.69
N GLY A 31 -7.44 0.14 -1.43
CA GLY A 31 -6.81 -0.01 -0.13
C GLY A 31 -7.56 -0.93 0.85
N VAL A 32 -8.62 -1.61 0.41
CA VAL A 32 -9.40 -2.60 1.16
C VAL A 32 -9.15 -3.99 0.59
N ARG A 33 -9.33 -5.04 1.39
CA ARG A 33 -9.17 -6.42 0.92
C ARG A 33 -10.27 -6.77 -0.09
N THR A 34 -9.88 -7.45 -1.16
CA THR A 34 -10.78 -7.92 -2.22
C THR A 34 -11.99 -8.66 -1.66
N ILE A 35 -11.77 -9.56 -0.70
CA ILE A 35 -12.85 -10.33 -0.05
C ILE A 35 -13.88 -9.45 0.68
N GLU A 36 -13.43 -8.36 1.31
CA GLU A 36 -14.33 -7.43 2.02
C GLU A 36 -15.16 -6.61 1.04
N VAL A 37 -14.55 -6.22 -0.09
CA VAL A 37 -15.27 -5.53 -1.17
C VAL A 37 -16.35 -6.44 -1.74
N ILE A 38 -15.99 -7.67 -2.13
CA ILE A 38 -16.94 -8.64 -2.72
C ILE A 38 -18.10 -8.94 -1.77
N ARG A 39 -17.82 -9.24 -0.50
CA ARG A 39 -18.86 -9.50 0.50
C ARG A 39 -19.82 -8.34 0.68
N ARG A 40 -19.36 -7.12 0.45
CA ARG A 40 -20.18 -5.91 0.60
C ARG A 40 -21.04 -5.63 -0.64
N VAL A 41 -20.49 -5.78 -1.85
CA VAL A 41 -21.18 -5.41 -3.10
C VAL A 41 -21.94 -6.59 -3.72
N ALA A 42 -21.54 -7.82 -3.41
CA ALA A 42 -22.11 -9.05 -3.96
C ALA A 42 -22.21 -10.16 -2.90
N PRO A 43 -22.98 -9.96 -1.81
CA PRO A 43 -23.04 -10.91 -0.68
C PRO A 43 -23.64 -12.28 -1.04
N HIS A 44 -24.20 -12.42 -2.23
CA HIS A 44 -24.75 -13.65 -2.77
C HIS A 44 -23.72 -14.52 -3.49
N LEU A 45 -22.50 -14.03 -3.70
CA LEU A 45 -21.41 -14.78 -4.34
C LEU A 45 -20.50 -15.44 -3.30
N GLU A 46 -19.83 -16.53 -3.70
CA GLU A 46 -18.80 -17.19 -2.90
C GLU A 46 -17.52 -16.37 -2.92
N ALA A 47 -17.34 -15.51 -1.92
CA ALA A 47 -16.32 -14.47 -1.90
C ALA A 47 -14.90 -15.00 -2.09
N GLU A 48 -14.57 -16.17 -1.53
CA GLU A 48 -13.26 -16.80 -1.64
C GLU A 48 -12.93 -17.21 -3.08
N ALA A 49 -13.90 -17.77 -3.79
CA ALA A 49 -13.76 -18.15 -5.20
C ALA A 49 -13.61 -16.90 -6.09
N GLU A 50 -14.36 -15.86 -5.80
CA GLU A 50 -14.30 -14.59 -6.54
C GLU A 50 -12.95 -13.87 -6.33
N VAL A 51 -12.39 -13.89 -5.11
CA VAL A 51 -11.04 -13.39 -4.83
C VAL A 51 -10.02 -14.12 -5.69
N LEU A 52 -10.07 -15.45 -5.71
CA LEU A 52 -9.13 -16.26 -6.47
C LEU A 52 -9.23 -15.94 -7.98
N GLU A 53 -10.43 -15.86 -8.53
CA GLU A 53 -10.65 -15.50 -9.94
C GLU A 53 -10.07 -14.13 -10.25
N LEU A 54 -10.47 -13.11 -9.48
CA LEU A 54 -10.11 -11.73 -9.76
C LEU A 54 -8.62 -11.48 -9.60
N GLU A 55 -8.02 -11.90 -8.48
CA GLU A 55 -6.61 -11.63 -8.20
C GLU A 55 -5.65 -12.49 -9.02
N SER A 56 -6.08 -13.69 -9.47
CA SER A 56 -5.31 -14.44 -10.48
C SER A 56 -5.28 -13.69 -11.81
N ARG A 57 -6.42 -13.17 -12.26
CA ARG A 57 -6.46 -12.33 -13.46
C ARG A 57 -5.63 -11.06 -13.35
N GLU A 58 -5.69 -10.39 -12.20
CA GLU A 58 -4.84 -9.22 -11.93
C GLU A 58 -3.34 -9.58 -11.90
N ALA A 59 -2.98 -10.77 -11.46
CA ALA A 59 -1.61 -11.26 -11.46
C ALA A 59 -1.10 -11.59 -12.87
N ASP A 60 -1.98 -12.10 -13.74
CA ASP A 60 -1.65 -12.43 -15.13
C ASP A 60 -1.66 -11.20 -16.05
N HIS A 61 -2.55 -10.23 -15.79
CA HIS A 61 -2.75 -9.04 -16.61
C HIS A 61 -2.15 -7.79 -15.97
N GLN A 62 -0.82 -7.68 -15.98
CA GLN A 62 -0.07 -6.58 -15.36
C GLN A 62 -0.05 -5.28 -16.19
N GLU A 63 -0.76 -5.22 -17.31
CA GLU A 63 -0.83 -4.00 -18.12
C GLU A 63 -1.41 -2.83 -17.32
N GLY A 64 -0.70 -1.70 -17.34
CA GLY A 64 -1.05 -0.51 -16.56
C GLY A 64 -0.52 -0.51 -15.12
N VAL A 65 0.19 -1.57 -14.69
CA VAL A 65 0.98 -1.55 -13.45
C VAL A 65 2.33 -0.93 -13.76
N CYS A 66 2.77 0.01 -12.94
CA CYS A 66 4.08 0.63 -13.11
C CYS A 66 4.79 0.89 -11.77
N VAL A 67 6.13 0.91 -11.84
CA VAL A 67 6.94 1.30 -10.70
C VAL A 67 6.78 2.81 -10.46
N MET A 68 6.59 3.21 -9.22
CA MET A 68 6.53 4.63 -8.88
C MET A 68 7.92 5.27 -8.93
N PRO A 69 8.04 6.52 -9.43
CA PRO A 69 9.30 7.25 -9.37
C PRO A 69 9.86 7.28 -7.95
N GLY A 70 11.14 6.93 -7.81
CA GLY A 70 11.83 6.86 -6.53
C GLY A 70 11.67 5.55 -5.74
N ALA A 71 10.76 4.64 -6.14
CA ALA A 71 10.51 3.41 -5.39
C ALA A 71 11.75 2.51 -5.29
N VAL A 72 12.42 2.28 -6.42
CA VAL A 72 13.64 1.44 -6.48
C VAL A 72 14.74 2.05 -5.61
N ALA A 73 15.02 3.35 -5.77
CA ALA A 73 16.04 4.05 -5.00
C ALA A 73 15.73 4.00 -3.48
N LEU A 74 14.46 4.21 -3.11
CA LEU A 74 14.03 4.17 -1.71
C LEU A 74 14.27 2.80 -1.09
N VAL A 75 13.79 1.71 -1.71
CA VAL A 75 13.95 0.36 -1.12
C VAL A 75 15.41 -0.06 -1.03
N HIS A 76 16.25 0.30 -2.01
CA HIS A 76 17.68 0.02 -1.96
C HIS A 76 18.47 0.88 -0.96
N SER A 77 17.91 2.01 -0.51
CA SER A 77 18.52 2.86 0.53
C SER A 77 18.29 2.34 1.95
N ILE A 78 17.38 1.37 2.13
CA ILE A 78 16.99 0.82 3.42
C ILE A 78 17.54 -0.61 3.55
N PRO A 79 18.19 -0.99 4.68
CA PRO A 79 18.57 -2.37 4.93
C PRO A 79 17.38 -3.34 4.86
N ASP A 80 17.58 -4.53 4.30
CA ASP A 80 16.52 -5.51 4.06
C ASP A 80 15.71 -5.89 5.30
N GLU A 81 16.35 -5.86 6.47
CA GLU A 81 15.72 -6.17 7.75
C GLU A 81 14.93 -4.99 8.35
N ARG A 82 14.92 -3.83 7.68
CA ARG A 82 14.31 -2.61 8.19
C ARG A 82 13.10 -2.11 7.41
N TRP A 83 12.66 -2.87 6.43
CA TRP A 83 11.46 -2.54 5.68
C TRP A 83 10.66 -3.77 5.34
N GLY A 84 9.38 -3.55 5.09
CA GLY A 84 8.47 -4.58 4.64
C GLY A 84 7.33 -3.97 3.81
N VAL A 85 6.56 -4.84 3.18
CA VAL A 85 5.35 -4.47 2.44
C VAL A 85 4.14 -4.99 3.19
N VAL A 86 3.14 -4.11 3.39
CA VAL A 86 1.84 -4.43 3.99
C VAL A 86 0.75 -4.06 2.99
N THR A 87 0.12 -5.06 2.40
CA THR A 87 -0.85 -4.89 1.32
C THR A 87 -2.20 -5.52 1.65
N SER A 88 -3.27 -5.02 1.02
CA SER A 88 -4.61 -5.61 1.07
C SER A 88 -4.86 -6.68 0.01
N GLY A 89 -3.97 -6.86 -0.97
CA GLY A 89 -4.00 -7.97 -1.93
C GLY A 89 -3.45 -9.25 -1.34
N THR A 90 -3.72 -10.38 -1.99
CA THR A 90 -3.16 -11.69 -1.63
C THR A 90 -1.65 -11.75 -1.89
N ARG A 91 -1.00 -12.76 -1.36
CA ARG A 91 0.44 -13.02 -1.57
C ARG A 91 0.76 -13.27 -3.05
N LEU A 92 -0.13 -13.99 -3.73
CA LEU A 92 -0.04 -14.22 -5.17
C LEU A 92 0.08 -12.89 -5.92
N LEU A 93 -0.91 -12.02 -5.76
CA LEU A 93 -0.99 -10.74 -6.45
C LEU A 93 0.16 -9.81 -6.06
N ALA A 94 0.45 -9.69 -4.76
CA ALA A 94 1.52 -8.82 -4.27
C ALA A 94 2.89 -9.23 -4.83
N THR A 95 3.18 -10.53 -4.86
CA THR A 95 4.45 -11.05 -5.37
C THR A 95 4.56 -10.84 -6.89
N ALA A 96 3.48 -11.11 -7.64
CA ALA A 96 3.44 -10.89 -9.09
C ALA A 96 3.73 -9.42 -9.43
N ARG A 97 3.06 -8.48 -8.76
CA ARG A 97 3.24 -7.04 -8.98
C ARG A 97 4.64 -6.52 -8.61
N LEU A 98 5.19 -6.98 -7.48
CA LEU A 98 6.56 -6.61 -7.08
C LEU A 98 7.57 -7.05 -8.14
N ARG A 99 7.49 -8.31 -8.60
CA ARG A 99 8.38 -8.86 -9.63
C ARG A 99 8.22 -8.13 -10.96
N PHE A 100 6.99 -7.88 -11.39
CA PHE A 100 6.71 -7.16 -12.63
C PHE A 100 7.32 -5.75 -12.63
N CYS A 101 7.26 -5.06 -11.48
CA CYS A 101 7.88 -3.74 -11.30
C CYS A 101 9.40 -3.77 -11.07
N GLY A 102 10.06 -4.93 -11.11
CA GLY A 102 11.50 -5.04 -10.81
C GLY A 102 11.85 -4.70 -9.37
N LEU A 103 10.87 -4.77 -8.45
CA LEU A 103 11.08 -4.52 -7.03
C LEU A 103 11.39 -5.83 -6.30
N PRO A 104 12.30 -5.84 -5.32
CA PRO A 104 12.56 -7.03 -4.52
C PRO A 104 11.32 -7.39 -3.70
N VAL A 105 11.06 -8.71 -3.57
CA VAL A 105 10.09 -9.21 -2.61
C VAL A 105 10.75 -9.15 -1.23
N PRO A 106 10.24 -8.34 -0.29
CA PRO A 106 10.90 -8.17 1.00
C PRO A 106 10.79 -9.41 1.88
N LYS A 107 11.69 -9.56 2.85
CA LYS A 107 11.60 -10.61 3.87
C LYS A 107 10.29 -10.54 4.66
N VAL A 108 9.79 -9.33 4.93
CA VAL A 108 8.51 -9.10 5.58
C VAL A 108 7.49 -8.61 4.54
N LEU A 109 6.64 -9.52 4.12
CA LEU A 109 5.49 -9.28 3.26
C LEU A 109 4.24 -9.71 4.03
N VAL A 110 3.41 -8.74 4.43
CA VAL A 110 2.09 -8.96 5.05
C VAL A 110 1.02 -8.71 3.99
N THR A 111 0.14 -9.68 3.81
CA THR A 111 -0.87 -9.71 2.75
C THR A 111 -2.26 -9.95 3.34
N ALA A 112 -3.29 -9.95 2.51
CA ALA A 112 -4.64 -10.32 2.91
C ALA A 112 -4.69 -11.72 3.56
N ASP A 113 -3.81 -12.63 3.13
CA ASP A 113 -3.77 -14.02 3.62
C ASP A 113 -3.22 -14.13 5.05
N ASP A 114 -2.53 -13.10 5.52
CA ASP A 114 -1.85 -13.11 6.82
C ASP A 114 -2.72 -12.58 7.97
N VAL A 115 -3.85 -11.95 7.71
CA VAL A 115 -4.61 -11.18 8.70
C VAL A 115 -6.09 -11.55 8.74
N ALA A 116 -6.67 -11.56 9.93
CA ALA A 116 -8.11 -11.74 10.09
C ALA A 116 -8.88 -10.47 9.67
N HIS A 117 -8.35 -9.29 10.00
CA HIS A 117 -8.99 -8.01 9.72
C HIS A 117 -8.10 -7.15 8.83
N GLY A 118 -8.64 -6.70 7.69
CA GLY A 118 -7.97 -5.81 6.74
C GLY A 118 -7.96 -4.35 7.19
N LYS A 119 -7.26 -3.49 6.42
CA LYS A 119 -7.31 -2.05 6.60
C LYS A 119 -8.76 -1.54 6.50
N PRO A 120 -9.27 -0.71 7.42
CA PRO A 120 -8.55 0.18 8.33
C PRO A 120 -8.20 -0.42 9.70
N HIS A 121 -8.40 -1.72 9.97
CA HIS A 121 -7.99 -2.34 11.23
C HIS A 121 -6.46 -2.25 11.40
N PRO A 122 -5.91 -2.10 12.62
CA PRO A 122 -4.47 -1.97 12.86
C PRO A 122 -3.67 -3.26 12.61
N GLU A 123 -4.31 -4.41 12.60
CA GLU A 123 -3.68 -5.74 12.54
C GLU A 123 -2.62 -5.87 11.44
N PRO A 124 -2.84 -5.43 10.18
CA PRO A 124 -1.83 -5.59 9.14
C PRO A 124 -0.51 -4.91 9.46
N TYR A 125 -0.54 -3.70 9.99
CA TYR A 125 0.68 -2.96 10.33
C TYR A 125 1.32 -3.44 11.62
N LEU A 126 0.52 -3.83 12.63
CA LEU A 126 1.05 -4.45 13.85
C LEU A 126 1.80 -5.74 13.51
N LYS A 127 1.23 -6.59 12.65
CA LYS A 127 1.89 -7.80 12.17
C LYS A 127 3.16 -7.51 11.37
N GLY A 128 3.17 -6.43 10.60
CA GLY A 128 4.36 -5.96 9.90
C GLY A 128 5.49 -5.57 10.86
N ALA A 129 5.19 -4.78 11.88
CA ALA A 129 6.16 -4.39 12.91
C ALA A 129 6.68 -5.59 13.70
N GLU A 130 5.78 -6.50 14.11
CA GLU A 130 6.13 -7.75 14.80
C GLU A 130 7.12 -8.58 14.00
N ARG A 131 6.84 -8.81 12.70
CA ARG A 131 7.72 -9.59 11.81
C ARG A 131 9.05 -8.92 11.54
N LEU A 132 9.10 -7.58 11.57
CA LEU A 132 10.35 -6.81 11.49
C LEU A 132 11.12 -6.79 12.81
N GLY A 133 10.52 -7.19 13.93
CA GLY A 133 11.13 -7.15 15.26
C GLY A 133 11.19 -5.75 15.88
N PHE A 134 10.31 -4.82 15.45
CA PHE A 134 10.26 -3.45 15.96
C PHE A 134 8.96 -3.15 16.70
N LYS A 135 9.03 -2.20 17.64
CA LYS A 135 7.82 -1.63 18.24
C LYS A 135 7.09 -0.78 17.22
N ALA A 136 5.76 -0.78 17.26
CA ALA A 136 4.94 0.04 16.36
C ALA A 136 5.34 1.53 16.39
N ALA A 137 5.62 2.07 17.57
CA ALA A 137 6.03 3.46 17.75
C ALA A 137 7.36 3.83 17.06
N ASP A 138 8.20 2.83 16.75
CA ASP A 138 9.49 3.00 16.06
C ASP A 138 9.37 2.78 14.54
N CYS A 139 8.16 2.55 14.03
CA CYS A 139 7.89 2.31 12.63
C CYS A 139 7.23 3.52 11.96
N LEU A 140 7.57 3.72 10.68
CA LEU A 140 6.88 4.65 9.79
C LEU A 140 6.11 3.86 8.74
N VAL A 141 4.85 4.21 8.56
CA VAL A 141 4.01 3.75 7.44
C VAL A 141 4.07 4.78 6.32
N ILE A 142 4.25 4.31 5.08
CA ILE A 142 4.10 5.11 3.87
C ILE A 142 2.88 4.57 3.13
N GLU A 143 1.87 5.40 2.91
CA GLU A 143 0.55 5.00 2.42
C GLU A 143 -0.07 6.01 1.46
N ASP A 144 -0.90 5.51 0.55
CA ASP A 144 -1.60 6.32 -0.45
C ASP A 144 -3.13 6.30 -0.29
N ALA A 145 -3.68 5.41 0.54
CA ALA A 145 -5.11 5.21 0.71
C ALA A 145 -5.61 5.63 2.11
N PRO A 146 -6.80 6.25 2.21
CA PRO A 146 -7.39 6.62 3.50
C PRO A 146 -7.57 5.46 4.47
N ALA A 147 -7.87 4.24 3.98
CA ALA A 147 -8.01 3.05 4.81
C ALA A 147 -6.67 2.66 5.44
N GLY A 148 -5.58 2.67 4.66
CA GLY A 148 -4.25 2.36 5.14
C GLY A 148 -3.70 3.39 6.11
N ILE A 149 -3.96 4.69 5.88
CA ILE A 149 -3.59 5.75 6.83
C ILE A 149 -4.29 5.54 8.17
N ARG A 150 -5.59 5.22 8.17
CA ARG A 150 -6.32 4.90 9.41
C ARG A 150 -5.73 3.68 10.12
N SER A 151 -5.39 2.64 9.36
CA SER A 151 -4.78 1.41 9.89
C SER A 151 -3.42 1.70 10.55
N GLY A 152 -2.53 2.45 9.88
CA GLY A 152 -1.24 2.86 10.42
C GLY A 152 -1.37 3.71 11.68
N ARG A 153 -2.29 4.68 11.68
CA ARG A 153 -2.58 5.50 12.87
C ARG A 153 -3.13 4.67 14.03
N ALA A 154 -4.05 3.76 13.74
CA ALA A 154 -4.65 2.88 14.77
C ALA A 154 -3.62 1.90 15.36
N SER A 155 -2.56 1.56 14.60
CA SER A 155 -1.45 0.74 15.12
C SER A 155 -0.44 1.51 15.98
N GLY A 156 -0.62 2.83 16.15
CA GLY A 156 0.31 3.67 16.93
C GLY A 156 1.56 4.10 16.15
N MET A 157 1.59 3.87 14.85
CA MET A 157 2.72 4.26 13.97
C MET A 157 2.56 5.69 13.47
N LYS A 158 3.68 6.33 13.11
CA LYS A 158 3.68 7.52 12.27
C LYS A 158 3.29 7.14 10.85
N VAL A 159 2.57 8.02 10.14
CA VAL A 159 2.10 7.77 8.79
C VAL A 159 2.45 8.93 7.88
N LEU A 160 3.15 8.64 6.79
CA LEU A 160 3.40 9.55 5.68
C LEU A 160 2.48 9.19 4.51
N GLY A 161 1.61 10.11 4.12
CA GLY A 161 0.72 9.95 2.98
C GLY A 161 1.43 10.28 1.67
N ILE A 162 1.11 9.55 0.59
CA ILE A 162 1.54 9.87 -0.78
C ILE A 162 0.32 10.11 -1.68
N THR A 163 0.35 11.18 -2.49
CA THR A 163 -0.78 11.57 -3.35
C THR A 163 -0.81 10.84 -4.70
N SER A 164 -0.49 9.54 -4.70
CA SER A 164 -0.50 8.73 -5.93
C SER A 164 -1.90 8.27 -6.33
N THR A 165 -2.72 7.88 -5.36
CA THR A 165 -4.07 7.34 -5.59
C THR A 165 -5.16 8.33 -5.21
N TYR A 166 -4.94 9.10 -4.15
CA TYR A 166 -5.90 10.07 -3.63
C TYR A 166 -5.29 11.47 -3.50
N ALA A 167 -6.10 12.50 -3.73
CA ALA A 167 -5.72 13.88 -3.47
C ALA A 167 -5.37 14.10 -1.98
N ALA A 168 -4.47 15.04 -1.69
CA ALA A 168 -4.01 15.36 -0.33
C ALA A 168 -5.16 15.63 0.66
N SER A 169 -6.27 16.19 0.16
CA SER A 169 -7.48 16.43 0.97
C SER A 169 -8.09 15.17 1.58
N LYS A 170 -7.90 14.00 0.98
CA LYS A 170 -8.35 12.70 1.48
C LYS A 170 -7.34 12.06 2.45
N LEU A 171 -6.09 12.54 2.46
CA LEU A 171 -4.99 11.96 3.24
C LEU A 171 -4.69 12.75 4.54
N ARG A 172 -5.54 13.69 4.95
CA ARG A 172 -5.33 14.61 6.09
C ARG A 172 -5.10 13.93 7.44
N LYS A 173 -5.41 12.64 7.56
CA LYS A 173 -5.15 11.87 8.80
C LYS A 173 -3.71 11.36 8.90
N ALA A 174 -2.89 11.50 7.86
CA ALA A 174 -1.46 11.24 7.92
C ALA A 174 -0.74 12.31 8.74
N ASP A 175 0.43 11.99 9.30
CA ASP A 175 1.28 12.94 10.02
C ASP A 175 1.97 13.93 9.07
N GLY A 176 2.14 13.55 7.79
CA GLY A 176 2.62 14.39 6.71
C GLY A 176 2.15 13.83 5.37
N VAL A 177 2.15 14.65 4.33
CA VAL A 177 1.76 14.24 2.96
C VAL A 177 2.80 14.74 1.98
N VAL A 178 3.21 13.87 1.05
CA VAL A 178 4.16 14.16 -0.04
C VAL A 178 3.57 13.77 -1.38
N ALA A 179 4.10 14.33 -2.46
CA ALA A 179 3.61 14.03 -3.81
C ALA A 179 4.02 12.63 -4.28
N GLY A 180 5.14 12.08 -3.81
CA GLY A 180 5.61 10.77 -4.22
C GLY A 180 6.88 10.31 -3.50
N LEU A 181 7.28 9.06 -3.77
CA LEU A 181 8.42 8.42 -3.12
C LEU A 181 9.77 9.09 -3.45
N ALA A 182 9.89 9.75 -4.58
CA ALA A 182 11.10 10.49 -4.96
C ALA A 182 11.44 11.65 -4.00
N GLN A 183 10.48 12.12 -3.21
CA GLN A 183 10.69 13.13 -2.18
C GLN A 183 11.20 12.56 -0.85
N ILE A 184 11.28 11.25 -0.71
CA ILE A 184 11.66 10.58 0.53
C ILE A 184 13.14 10.18 0.43
N GLN A 185 13.94 10.70 1.33
CA GLN A 185 15.35 10.33 1.48
C GLN A 185 15.57 9.65 2.82
N VAL A 186 16.32 8.54 2.79
CA VAL A 186 16.70 7.82 3.98
C VAL A 186 18.20 7.99 4.21
N SER A 187 18.56 8.36 5.42
CA SER A 187 19.95 8.43 5.87
C SER A 187 20.14 7.61 7.15
N ARG A 188 21.36 7.10 7.35
CA ARG A 188 21.71 6.34 8.56
C ARG A 188 22.34 7.30 9.58
N ASN A 189 21.77 7.35 10.77
CA ASN A 189 22.34 8.07 11.90
C ASN A 189 22.91 7.06 12.92
N GLY A 190 24.20 6.74 12.78
CA GLY A 190 24.85 5.70 13.57
C GLY A 190 24.41 4.29 13.17
N ALA A 191 24.70 3.30 14.01
CA ALA A 191 24.46 1.89 13.73
C ALA A 191 22.97 1.48 13.80
N SER A 192 22.10 2.24 14.49
CA SER A 192 20.78 1.74 14.88
C SER A 192 19.58 2.58 14.41
N LYS A 193 19.77 3.81 13.93
CA LYS A 193 18.63 4.68 13.57
C LYS A 193 18.64 5.05 12.08
N LEU A 194 17.46 4.99 11.47
CA LEU A 194 17.21 5.59 10.16
C LEU A 194 16.56 6.96 10.38
N SER A 195 17.04 7.96 9.65
CA SER A 195 16.37 9.25 9.52
C SER A 195 15.70 9.31 8.17
N ILE A 196 14.43 9.70 8.18
CA ILE A 196 13.65 9.88 6.97
C ILE A 196 13.41 11.36 6.79
N ASN A 197 13.95 11.91 5.71
CA ASN A 197 13.83 13.31 5.34
C ASN A 197 12.89 13.42 4.14
N VAL A 198 12.03 14.43 4.17
CA VAL A 198 11.19 14.81 3.03
C VAL A 198 11.84 15.99 2.33
N VAL A 199 12.16 15.80 1.06
CA VAL A 199 12.72 16.86 0.21
C VAL A 199 11.57 17.49 -0.58
N ALA A 200 11.43 18.80 -0.53
CA ALA A 200 10.46 19.49 -1.37
C ALA A 200 10.75 19.18 -2.85
N ALA A 201 9.71 18.95 -3.65
CA ALA A 201 9.86 18.90 -5.10
C ALA A 201 10.54 20.22 -5.54
N ARG A 202 11.60 20.13 -6.34
CA ARG A 202 12.32 21.31 -6.84
C ARG A 202 11.39 22.22 -7.65
N ALA A 203 10.79 23.15 -6.96
CA ALA A 203 10.45 24.48 -7.42
C ALA A 203 10.89 25.37 -6.27
N ASP A 204 12.07 25.97 -6.38
CA ASP A 204 12.75 26.80 -5.39
C ASP A 204 13.24 26.11 -4.09
N SER A 205 14.54 26.30 -3.89
CA SER A 205 15.32 25.87 -2.74
C SER A 205 14.78 26.42 -1.41
N SER A 206 14.09 25.56 -0.66
CA SER A 206 13.97 25.72 0.79
C SER A 206 13.80 24.35 1.46
N LEU A 207 14.84 23.95 2.21
CA LEU A 207 14.86 22.76 3.06
C LEU A 207 13.95 22.99 4.27
N VAL A 208 12.89 22.21 4.40
CA VAL A 208 12.15 22.08 5.66
C VAL A 208 12.61 20.78 6.34
N SER A 209 13.36 20.93 7.42
CA SER A 209 13.80 19.81 8.26
C SER A 209 12.73 19.55 9.33
N LEU A 210 12.16 18.38 9.32
CA LEU A 210 11.35 17.86 10.42
C LEU A 210 12.27 17.01 11.32
N ARG A 211 12.50 17.48 12.55
CA ARG A 211 13.24 16.77 13.60
C ARG A 211 12.29 15.89 14.42
#